data_d75f4010bd4c796983a81a6b837bec7f
#
_entry.id   d75f4010bd4c796983a81a6b837bec7f
#
_cell.length_a   1.000
_cell.length_b   1.000
_cell.length_c   1.000
_cell.angle_alpha   90.00
_cell.angle_beta   90.00
_cell.angle_gamma   90.00
#
_symmetry.space_group_name_H-M   'P 1'
#
loop_
_entity.id
_entity.type
_entity.pdbx_description
1 polymer ?
#
loop_
_entity_poly.entity_id
_entity_poly.type
_entity_poly.pdbx_seq_one_letter_code
_entity_poly.pdbx_strand_id
1 'polypeptide(L)'
;TGADCSGFTSYVYAHFGISIPSYSYAQRSVGQEVSYANAQPGDLICYAGHVAIYMGNGQIVHAKGTAYGIVAYDNATYREIITVRRLL
;
A
#
# COMPACT_ATOMS: atom_id res chain seq x y z
N THR A 1 14.03 -2.51 -4.31
CA THR A 1 14.08 -1.40 -5.24
C THR A 1 12.77 -0.65 -5.27
N GLY A 2 12.78 0.58 -5.76
CA GLY A 2 11.56 1.37 -5.90
C GLY A 2 10.59 0.83 -6.95
N ALA A 3 11.02 -0.16 -7.74
CA ALA A 3 10.17 -0.76 -8.78
C ALA A 3 9.24 -1.83 -8.23
N ASP A 4 9.50 -2.40 -7.05
CA ASP A 4 8.61 -3.38 -6.46
C ASP A 4 7.58 -2.70 -5.55
N CYS A 5 6.56 -3.47 -5.15
CA CYS A 5 5.41 -2.91 -4.43
C CYS A 5 5.80 -2.35 -3.07
N SER A 6 6.60 -3.07 -2.30
CA SER A 6 7.00 -2.63 -0.96
C SER A 6 8.06 -1.54 -1.01
N GLY A 7 8.90 -1.54 -2.04
CA GLY A 7 9.84 -0.45 -2.27
C GLY A 7 9.12 0.84 -2.61
N PHE A 8 8.07 0.76 -3.41
CA PHE A 8 7.27 1.93 -3.76
C PHE A 8 6.59 2.53 -2.52
N THR A 9 5.92 1.70 -1.71
CA THR A 9 5.24 2.20 -0.52
C THR A 9 6.23 2.78 0.48
N SER A 10 7.38 2.12 0.69
CA SER A 10 8.43 2.65 1.56
C SER A 10 8.93 4.01 1.09
N TYR A 11 9.11 4.16 -0.21
CA TYR A 11 9.56 5.41 -0.81
C TYR A 11 8.56 6.53 -0.57
N VAL A 12 7.27 6.23 -0.79
CA VAL A 12 6.22 7.23 -0.59
C VAL A 12 6.15 7.68 0.86
N TYR A 13 6.13 6.73 1.81
CA TYR A 13 6.04 7.11 3.21
C TYR A 13 7.30 7.83 3.70
N ALA A 14 8.45 7.53 3.13
CA ALA A 14 9.69 8.24 3.48
C ALA A 14 9.58 9.74 3.16
N HIS A 15 8.82 10.12 2.16
CA HIS A 15 8.57 11.53 1.83
C HIS A 15 7.81 12.26 2.94
N PHE A 16 7.11 11.53 3.80
CA PHE A 16 6.39 12.08 4.95
C PHE A 16 7.16 11.88 6.25
N GLY A 17 8.43 11.48 6.15
CA GLY A 17 9.26 11.25 7.34
C GLY A 17 8.96 9.94 8.05
N ILE A 18 8.29 9.00 7.39
CA ILE A 18 7.90 7.72 7.98
C ILE A 18 8.75 6.62 7.36
N SER A 19 9.50 5.90 8.21
CA SER A 19 10.33 4.78 7.77
C SER A 19 9.59 3.48 8.05
N ILE A 20 9.40 2.67 7.01
CA ILE A 20 8.79 1.35 7.14
C ILE A 20 9.67 0.30 6.47
N PRO A 21 9.57 -0.97 6.89
CA PRO A 21 10.34 -2.04 6.24
C PRO A 21 9.99 -2.16 4.77
N SER A 22 10.97 -2.58 3.95
CA SER A 22 10.79 -2.70 2.50
C SER A 22 10.32 -4.10 2.09
N TYR A 23 9.55 -4.78 2.93
CA TYR A 23 8.99 -6.10 2.66
C TYR A 23 7.48 -6.03 2.81
N SER A 24 6.74 -6.56 1.84
CA SER A 24 5.28 -6.54 1.89
C SER A 24 4.75 -7.24 3.15
N TYR A 25 5.34 -8.37 3.52
CA TYR A 25 4.92 -9.09 4.72
C TYR A 25 5.13 -8.25 5.99
N ALA A 26 6.29 -7.61 6.11
CA ALA A 26 6.59 -6.80 7.31
C ALA A 26 5.71 -5.56 7.38
N GLN A 27 5.27 -5.03 6.25
CA GLN A 27 4.39 -3.86 6.22
C GLN A 27 3.00 -4.16 6.76
N ARG A 28 2.62 -5.40 6.92
CA ARG A 28 1.33 -5.79 7.53
C ARG A 28 1.20 -5.40 9.00
N SER A 29 2.32 -5.09 9.65
CA SER A 29 2.36 -4.82 11.09
C SER A 29 2.69 -3.37 11.43
N VAL A 30 2.85 -2.50 10.42
CA VAL A 30 3.21 -1.11 10.67
C VAL A 30 1.95 -0.30 11.02
N GLY A 31 2.13 0.78 11.76
CA GLY A 31 1.04 1.68 12.08
C GLY A 31 -0.09 1.02 12.83
N GLN A 32 -1.30 1.50 12.61
CA GLN A 32 -2.50 1.03 13.28
C GLN A 32 -3.43 0.36 12.27
N GLU A 33 -3.96 -0.80 12.61
CA GLU A 33 -4.93 -1.48 11.76
C GLU A 33 -6.25 -0.73 11.74
N VAL A 34 -6.82 -0.57 10.55
CA VAL A 34 -8.17 -0.03 10.38
C VAL A 34 -8.94 -0.95 9.45
N SER A 35 -10.28 -0.95 9.55
CA SER A 35 -11.09 -1.72 8.62
C SER A 35 -11.06 -1.07 7.23
N TYR A 36 -11.27 -1.87 6.19
CA TYR A 36 -11.35 -1.32 4.84
C TYR A 36 -12.51 -0.32 4.71
N ALA A 37 -13.60 -0.56 5.41
CA ALA A 37 -14.74 0.36 5.38
C ALA A 37 -14.36 1.76 5.89
N ASN A 38 -13.36 1.83 6.77
CA ASN A 38 -12.86 3.10 7.32
C ASN A 38 -11.57 3.57 6.65
N ALA A 39 -11.14 2.93 5.58
CA ALA A 39 -9.92 3.31 4.89
C ALA A 39 -10.01 4.73 4.34
N GLN A 40 -8.92 5.47 4.47
CA GLN A 40 -8.81 6.85 4.00
C GLN A 40 -7.62 6.98 3.05
N PRO A 41 -7.65 7.99 2.17
CA PRO A 41 -6.49 8.23 1.30
C PRO A 41 -5.20 8.33 2.10
N GLY A 42 -4.17 7.65 1.64
CA GLY A 42 -2.88 7.58 2.33
C GLY A 42 -2.73 6.35 3.22
N ASP A 43 -3.77 5.56 3.43
CA ASP A 43 -3.66 4.30 4.16
C ASP A 43 -2.95 3.25 3.30
N LEU A 44 -2.26 2.32 3.96
CA LEU A 44 -1.56 1.21 3.32
C LEU A 44 -2.51 0.02 3.22
N ILE A 45 -2.69 -0.50 2.00
CA ILE A 45 -3.50 -1.69 1.76
C ILE A 45 -2.56 -2.87 1.57
N CYS A 46 -2.74 -3.94 2.36
CA CYS A 46 -1.89 -5.12 2.31
C CYS A 46 -2.65 -6.31 1.76
N TYR A 47 -2.06 -6.94 0.74
CA TYR A 47 -2.55 -8.18 0.11
C TYR A 47 -1.53 -9.29 0.33
N ALA A 48 -1.86 -10.51 -0.06
CA ALA A 48 -0.88 -11.60 -0.05
C ALA A 48 0.27 -11.26 -1.01
N GLY A 49 1.46 -11.03 -0.46
CA GLY A 49 2.66 -10.74 -1.24
C GLY A 49 2.64 -9.41 -1.97
N HIS A 50 1.76 -8.47 -1.59
CA HIS A 50 1.64 -7.20 -2.30
C HIS A 50 1.13 -6.11 -1.37
N VAL A 51 1.49 -4.87 -1.66
CA VAL A 51 1.02 -3.69 -0.91
C VAL A 51 0.72 -2.56 -1.88
N ALA A 52 -0.15 -1.65 -1.45
CA ALA A 52 -0.57 -0.51 -2.25
C ALA A 52 -0.94 0.64 -1.32
N ILE A 53 -1.10 1.84 -1.89
CA ILE A 53 -1.55 3.01 -1.13
C ILE A 53 -2.97 3.35 -1.58
N TYR A 54 -3.86 3.49 -0.61
CA TYR A 54 -5.26 3.80 -0.87
C TYR A 54 -5.41 5.24 -1.34
N MET A 55 -6.17 5.43 -2.39
CA MET A 55 -6.44 6.76 -2.96
C MET A 55 -7.81 7.29 -2.59
N GLY A 56 -8.65 6.48 -1.95
CA GLY A 56 -10.05 6.77 -1.73
C GLY A 56 -10.92 6.20 -2.85
N ASN A 57 -12.21 6.17 -2.63
CA ASN A 57 -13.20 5.72 -3.60
C ASN A 57 -12.94 4.31 -4.15
N GLY A 58 -12.36 3.43 -3.33
CA GLY A 58 -12.10 2.06 -3.74
C GLY A 58 -10.91 1.91 -4.68
N GLN A 59 -10.01 2.89 -4.75
CA GLN A 59 -8.90 2.90 -5.71
C GLN A 59 -7.56 2.95 -5.00
N ILE A 60 -6.55 2.38 -5.65
CA ILE A 60 -5.17 2.31 -5.13
C ILE A 60 -4.19 2.81 -6.16
N VAL A 61 -3.00 3.21 -5.67
CA VAL A 61 -1.80 3.40 -6.48
C VAL A 61 -0.76 2.40 -5.97
N HIS A 62 -0.12 1.70 -6.89
CA HIS A 62 0.84 0.66 -6.53
C HIS A 62 1.83 0.36 -7.65
N ALA A 63 2.97 -0.24 -7.29
CA ALA A 63 3.90 -0.79 -8.27
C ALA A 63 3.39 -2.19 -8.63
N LYS A 64 2.72 -2.30 -9.77
CA LYS A 64 1.96 -3.50 -10.14
C LYS A 64 2.84 -4.62 -10.69
N GLY A 65 4.05 -4.28 -11.11
CA GLY A 65 5.01 -5.24 -11.66
C GLY A 65 5.82 -4.59 -12.77
N THR A 66 6.89 -5.28 -13.19
CA THR A 66 7.81 -4.70 -14.19
C THR A 66 7.13 -4.41 -15.52
N ALA A 67 6.09 -5.18 -15.87
CA ALA A 67 5.36 -4.97 -17.12
C ALA A 67 4.43 -3.76 -17.06
N TYR A 68 4.00 -3.35 -15.88
CA TYR A 68 2.99 -2.30 -15.71
C TYR A 68 3.54 -1.04 -15.05
N GLY A 69 4.64 -1.14 -14.30
CA GLY A 69 5.19 -0.02 -13.54
C GLY A 69 4.25 0.43 -12.42
N ILE A 70 4.23 1.73 -12.16
CA ILE A 70 3.35 2.33 -11.16
C ILE A 70 1.99 2.59 -11.81
N VAL A 71 0.95 2.03 -11.22
CA VAL A 71 -0.42 2.14 -11.72
C VAL A 71 -1.26 2.86 -10.68
N ALA A 72 -1.92 3.94 -11.08
CA ALA A 72 -2.83 4.70 -10.24
C ALA A 72 -4.28 4.39 -10.64
N TYR A 73 -5.22 4.65 -9.71
CA TYR A 73 -6.65 4.50 -9.92
C TYR A 73 -7.05 3.06 -10.25
N ASP A 74 -6.28 2.10 -9.73
CA ASP A 74 -6.63 0.68 -9.87
C ASP A 74 -7.61 0.29 -8.76
N ASN A 75 -8.31 -0.82 -8.96
CA ASN A 75 -9.34 -1.27 -8.03
C ASN A 75 -8.72 -1.86 -6.77
N ALA A 76 -9.03 -1.31 -5.61
CA ALA A 76 -8.48 -1.78 -4.33
C ALA A 76 -8.91 -3.20 -4.00
N THR A 77 -10.07 -3.64 -4.45
CA THR A 77 -10.61 -4.97 -4.15
C THR A 77 -10.38 -5.98 -5.26
N TYR A 78 -9.42 -5.72 -6.15
CA TYR A 78 -9.08 -6.68 -7.21
C TYR A 78 -8.49 -7.98 -6.66
N ARG A 79 -8.00 -7.96 -5.43
CA ARG A 79 -7.51 -9.11 -4.67
C ARG A 79 -8.06 -9.01 -3.27
N GLU A 80 -7.99 -10.11 -2.52
CA GLU A 80 -8.39 -10.10 -1.11
C GLU A 80 -7.47 -9.21 -0.28
N ILE A 81 -8.06 -8.29 0.46
CA ILE A 81 -7.31 -7.41 1.37
C ILE A 81 -7.08 -8.14 2.68
N ILE A 82 -5.83 -8.23 3.11
CA ILE A 82 -5.46 -8.87 4.37
C ILE A 82 -5.60 -7.89 5.52
N THR A 83 -5.06 -6.69 5.37
CA THR A 83 -5.14 -5.67 6.42
C THR A 83 -4.97 -4.29 5.78
N VAL A 84 -5.50 -3.29 6.45
CA VAL A 84 -5.28 -1.88 6.11
C VAL A 84 -4.57 -1.24 7.29
N ARG A 85 -3.49 -0.50 7.02
CA ARG A 85 -2.66 0.09 8.06
C ARG A 85 -2.63 1.60 7.91
N ARG A 86 -2.80 2.30 9.02
CA ARG A 86 -2.76 3.78 9.03
C ARG A 86 -1.49 4.24 9.69
N LEU A 87 -0.71 5.04 8.94
CA LEU A 87 0.56 5.60 9.41
C LEU A 87 0.53 7.12 9.47
N LEU A 88 -0.38 7.74 8.74
CA LEU A 88 -0.48 9.21 8.68
C LEU A 88 -1.51 9.78 9.67
#